data_6090ba3e37838737b2290902cb2217f9
#
_entry.id   6090ba3e37838737b2290902cb2217f9
#
_cell.length_a   1.000
_cell.length_b   1.000
_cell.length_c   1.000
_cell.angle_alpha   90.00
_cell.angle_beta   90.00
_cell.angle_gamma   90.00
#
_symmetry.space_group_name_H-M   'P 1'
#
loop_
_entity.id
_entity.type
_entity.pdbx_description
1 polymer ?
#
loop_
_entity_poly.entity_id
_entity_poly.type
_entity_poly.pdbx_seq_one_letter_code
_entity_poly.pdbx_strand_id
1 'polypeptide(L)'
;MTCGPKGDGPDVAGTASQLSDPKEDLMVPPMLDEESFKAKPLPVLQFRTPVFFLDVKVTDAANPQSFTFQLVDKRAELEALMSEMQSYYAAEGSSTFPRGLPEALLRKGHYYAGYHSDKIWYRVLVQKVQGPLMASVYFVDYGLYGMMLPSELQPLWQRFRRLPVQAIHASLAGVEPLHEEWTPKECITFREIVNGKIFLARVRGKRPDTTTGVHDAEHLVMNLVDTAPEGDILVEEVFAERCALL
;
A
#
# COMPACT_ATOMS: atom_id res chain seq x y z
N MET A 1 36.67 -76.39 45.40
CA MET A 1 37.92 -75.82 44.89
C MET A 1 37.55 -74.69 43.94
N THR A 2 37.96 -73.49 44.31
CA THR A 2 38.32 -72.36 43.50
C THR A 2 37.18 -71.60 42.76
N CYS A 3 36.75 -70.59 43.34
CA CYS A 3 37.18 -69.15 43.23
C CYS A 3 36.78 -68.49 41.89
N GLY A 4 35.98 -67.50 41.98
CA GLY A 4 35.50 -66.36 41.31
C GLY A 4 36.31 -65.80 40.15
N PRO A 5 36.03 -64.63 39.62
CA PRO A 5 35.40 -63.49 40.24
C PRO A 5 34.30 -62.74 39.39
N LYS A 6 33.74 -61.74 40.04
CA LYS A 6 32.84 -60.68 39.58
C LYS A 6 33.29 -59.95 38.30
N GLY A 7 32.32 -59.62 37.46
CA GLY A 7 32.44 -58.63 36.38
C GLY A 7 31.26 -57.71 36.44
N ASP A 8 31.52 -56.50 36.88
CA ASP A 8 30.57 -55.33 36.89
C ASP A 8 30.30 -54.92 35.44
N GLY A 9 29.04 -54.94 35.07
CA GLY A 9 28.59 -54.26 33.84
C GLY A 9 28.09 -52.86 34.18
N PRO A 10 28.41 -51.84 33.38
CA PRO A 10 28.01 -50.47 33.65
C PRO A 10 26.53 -50.21 33.32
N ASP A 11 25.90 -49.51 34.23
CA ASP A 11 24.59 -48.89 34.08
C ASP A 11 24.53 -48.04 32.79
N VAL A 12 23.60 -48.37 31.92
CA VAL A 12 23.22 -47.48 30.82
C VAL A 12 22.13 -46.57 31.34
N ALA A 13 22.55 -45.43 31.89
CA ALA A 13 21.66 -44.32 32.15
C ALA A 13 21.09 -43.82 30.81
N GLY A 14 19.78 -44.00 30.64
CA GLY A 14 19.04 -43.43 29.55
C GLY A 14 19.08 -41.89 29.59
N THR A 15 19.81 -41.31 28.68
CA THR A 15 19.73 -39.88 28.40
C THR A 15 18.39 -39.58 27.72
N ALA A 16 17.45 -39.09 28.50
CA ALA A 16 16.26 -38.43 27.96
C ALA A 16 16.74 -37.24 27.14
N SER A 17 16.63 -37.35 25.82
CA SER A 17 16.77 -36.22 24.93
C SER A 17 15.66 -35.20 25.30
N GLN A 18 16.05 -34.14 25.94
CA GLN A 18 15.25 -32.97 26.01
C GLN A 18 14.98 -32.46 24.60
N LEU A 19 13.76 -32.64 24.13
CA LEU A 19 13.21 -31.89 23.03
C LEU A 19 13.15 -30.44 23.52
N SER A 20 14.18 -29.67 23.17
CA SER A 20 14.14 -28.23 23.26
C SER A 20 13.00 -27.73 22.37
N ASP A 21 11.99 -27.09 22.98
CA ASP A 21 10.98 -26.31 22.27
C ASP A 21 11.70 -25.37 21.30
N PRO A 22 11.32 -25.34 20.02
CA PRO A 22 11.81 -24.32 19.09
C PRO A 22 11.04 -23.03 19.32
N LYS A 23 11.22 -22.39 20.45
CA LYS A 23 11.19 -20.92 20.51
C LYS A 23 12.55 -20.48 19.98
N GLU A 24 12.76 -20.63 18.68
CA GLU A 24 13.77 -19.85 17.99
C GLU A 24 13.43 -18.38 18.32
N ASP A 25 14.23 -17.81 19.21
CA ASP A 25 14.32 -16.36 19.33
C ASP A 25 14.45 -15.81 17.91
N LEU A 26 13.37 -15.22 17.41
CA LEU A 26 13.37 -14.42 16.20
C LEU A 26 14.30 -13.22 16.50
N MET A 27 15.61 -13.46 16.43
CA MET A 27 16.61 -12.41 16.47
C MET A 27 16.33 -11.52 15.26
N VAL A 28 15.59 -10.45 15.51
CA VAL A 28 15.50 -9.32 14.60
C VAL A 28 16.95 -8.87 14.38
N PRO A 29 17.46 -8.88 13.14
CA PRO A 29 18.83 -8.49 12.90
C PRO A 29 19.11 -7.14 13.53
N PRO A 30 20.24 -6.94 14.24
CA PRO A 30 20.53 -5.71 14.99
C PRO A 30 20.63 -4.45 14.13
N MET A 31 20.50 -4.58 12.80
CA MET A 31 20.45 -3.46 11.85
C MET A 31 19.02 -3.02 11.50
N LEU A 32 17.99 -3.71 11.98
CA LEU A 32 16.64 -3.23 11.85
C LEU A 32 16.38 -2.28 13.01
N ASP A 33 16.34 -1.00 12.66
CA ASP A 33 15.83 0.03 13.53
C ASP A 33 14.44 -0.41 14.01
N GLU A 34 14.25 -0.57 15.35
CA GLU A 34 12.94 -0.89 15.94
C GLU A 34 11.84 0.04 15.42
N GLU A 35 12.19 1.25 14.99
CA GLU A 35 11.29 2.19 14.38
C GLU A 35 10.74 1.71 13.01
N SER A 36 11.47 0.89 12.27
CA SER A 36 10.99 0.34 10.99
C SER A 36 9.81 -0.62 11.17
N PHE A 37 9.64 -1.20 12.35
CA PHE A 37 8.51 -2.07 12.70
C PHE A 37 7.43 -1.40 13.53
N LYS A 38 7.66 -0.19 14.04
CA LYS A 38 6.61 0.54 14.75
C LYS A 38 5.53 0.98 13.75
N ALA A 39 4.28 0.91 14.20
CA ALA A 39 3.10 1.37 13.45
C ALA A 39 3.08 2.90 13.27
N LYS A 40 4.23 3.52 12.97
CA LYS A 40 4.29 4.95 12.74
C LYS A 40 3.67 5.25 11.38
N PRO A 41 2.60 6.06 11.32
CA PRO A 41 1.99 6.44 10.05
C PRO A 41 3.01 7.11 9.13
N LEU A 42 2.82 6.95 7.82
CA LEU A 42 3.50 7.80 6.86
C LEU A 42 2.89 9.20 6.92
N PRO A 43 3.67 10.26 6.63
CA PRO A 43 3.11 11.60 6.45
C PRO A 43 2.04 11.58 5.36
N VAL A 44 1.07 12.46 5.46
CA VAL A 44 0.04 12.70 4.44
C VAL A 44 0.11 14.13 3.97
N LEU A 45 -0.33 14.35 2.73
CA LEU A 45 -0.46 15.71 2.19
C LEU A 45 -1.63 16.40 2.88
N GLN A 46 -1.40 17.64 3.33
CA GLN A 46 -2.41 18.47 3.99
C GLN A 46 -2.82 19.59 3.05
N PHE A 47 -4.12 19.67 2.77
CA PHE A 47 -4.68 20.68 1.89
C PHE A 47 -5.21 21.87 2.72
N ARG A 48 -4.62 23.05 2.53
CA ARG A 48 -5.13 24.27 3.16
C ARG A 48 -6.34 24.77 2.38
N THR A 49 -7.39 25.12 3.08
CA THR A 49 -8.56 25.77 2.48
C THR A 49 -8.40 27.30 2.49
N PRO A 50 -8.85 28.01 1.41
CA PRO A 50 -9.40 27.43 0.19
C PRO A 50 -8.28 26.97 -0.76
N VAL A 51 -8.33 25.70 -1.22
CA VAL A 51 -7.56 25.24 -2.36
C VAL A 51 -8.43 25.48 -3.59
N PHE A 52 -7.95 26.25 -4.56
CA PHE A 52 -8.75 26.57 -5.73
C PHE A 52 -8.49 25.59 -6.87
N PHE A 53 -7.23 25.34 -7.21
CA PHE A 53 -6.85 24.50 -8.34
C PHE A 53 -5.61 23.65 -8.02
N LEU A 54 -5.59 22.41 -8.58
CA LEU A 54 -4.49 21.47 -8.48
C LEU A 54 -4.30 20.79 -9.85
N ASP A 55 -3.05 20.64 -10.29
CA ASP A 55 -2.74 19.76 -11.40
C ASP A 55 -2.64 18.32 -10.88
N VAL A 56 -3.55 17.47 -11.33
CA VAL A 56 -3.72 16.10 -10.83
C VAL A 56 -3.60 15.08 -11.95
N LYS A 57 -2.98 13.95 -11.66
CA LYS A 57 -2.99 12.76 -12.51
C LYS A 57 -3.85 11.69 -11.86
N VAL A 58 -4.95 11.30 -12.48
CA VAL A 58 -5.77 10.18 -12.00
C VAL A 58 -5.02 8.87 -12.19
N THR A 59 -4.84 8.11 -11.10
CA THR A 59 -4.06 6.85 -11.10
C THR A 59 -4.94 5.62 -11.08
N ASP A 60 -6.11 5.71 -10.44
CA ASP A 60 -7.13 4.66 -10.43
C ASP A 60 -8.52 5.27 -10.29
N ALA A 61 -9.52 4.63 -10.91
CA ALA A 61 -10.90 5.08 -10.87
C ALA A 61 -11.85 3.90 -10.79
N ALA A 62 -12.51 3.72 -9.67
CA ALA A 62 -13.57 2.73 -9.49
C ALA A 62 -14.90 3.27 -10.05
N ASN A 63 -15.27 4.48 -9.70
CA ASN A 63 -16.47 5.20 -10.14
C ASN A 63 -16.32 6.71 -9.79
N PRO A 64 -17.27 7.59 -10.19
CA PRO A 64 -17.19 9.03 -9.91
C PRO A 64 -17.08 9.40 -8.42
N GLN A 65 -17.58 8.58 -7.51
CA GLN A 65 -17.50 8.83 -6.07
C GLN A 65 -16.25 8.24 -5.43
N SER A 66 -15.45 7.47 -6.19
CA SER A 66 -14.25 6.80 -5.68
C SER A 66 -13.20 6.69 -6.76
N PHE A 67 -12.27 7.61 -6.76
CA PHE A 67 -11.06 7.57 -7.58
C PHE A 67 -9.85 8.11 -6.81
N THR A 68 -8.67 7.83 -7.32
CA THR A 68 -7.40 8.21 -6.72
C THR A 68 -6.57 9.01 -7.71
N PHE A 69 -5.87 10.01 -7.20
CA PHE A 69 -4.98 10.83 -8.00
C PHE A 69 -3.66 11.11 -7.29
N GLN A 70 -2.68 11.55 -8.06
CA GLN A 70 -1.41 12.10 -7.60
C GLN A 70 -1.31 13.57 -8.03
N LEU A 71 -0.60 14.39 -7.24
CA LEU A 71 -0.24 15.74 -7.63
C LEU A 71 0.88 15.71 -8.68
N VAL A 72 0.71 16.46 -9.76
CA VAL A 72 1.70 16.52 -10.85
C VAL A 72 3.02 17.13 -10.38
N ASP A 73 2.98 18.12 -9.50
CA ASP A 73 4.15 18.79 -8.94
C ASP A 73 4.98 17.87 -8.00
N LYS A 74 4.38 16.79 -7.50
CA LYS A 74 5.04 15.79 -6.64
C LYS A 74 5.62 14.59 -7.40
N ARG A 75 5.41 14.54 -8.70
CA ARG A 75 5.83 13.42 -9.54
C ARG A 75 7.32 13.14 -9.45
N ALA A 76 8.17 14.16 -9.53
CA ALA A 76 9.62 14.00 -9.50
C ALA A 76 10.12 13.43 -8.16
N GLU A 77 9.49 13.84 -7.03
CA GLU A 77 9.81 13.32 -5.70
C GLU A 77 9.44 11.83 -5.58
N LEU A 78 8.29 11.43 -6.15
CA LEU A 78 7.86 10.03 -6.18
C LEU A 78 8.76 9.18 -7.08
N GLU A 79 9.11 9.67 -8.27
CA GLU A 79 10.02 8.97 -9.19
C GLU A 79 11.40 8.74 -8.57
N ALA A 80 11.94 9.73 -7.85
CA ALA A 80 13.20 9.61 -7.11
C ALA A 80 13.09 8.56 -5.99
N LEU A 81 12.02 8.60 -5.18
CA LEU A 81 11.77 7.60 -4.14
C LEU A 81 11.69 6.19 -4.74
N MET A 82 10.93 6.02 -5.82
CA MET A 82 10.76 4.72 -6.48
C MET A 82 12.09 4.19 -7.01
N SER A 83 12.89 5.03 -7.65
CA SER A 83 14.22 4.65 -8.15
C SER A 83 15.14 4.21 -7.01
N GLU A 84 15.16 4.95 -5.91
CA GLU A 84 15.96 4.59 -4.73
C GLU A 84 15.50 3.28 -4.11
N MET A 85 14.19 3.06 -3.99
CA MET A 85 13.62 1.81 -3.48
C MET A 85 14.00 0.61 -4.36
N GLN A 86 13.86 0.73 -5.69
CA GLN A 86 14.25 -0.34 -6.60
C GLN A 86 15.72 -0.73 -6.41
N SER A 87 16.62 0.26 -6.40
CA SER A 87 18.06 0.03 -6.24
C SER A 87 18.39 -0.63 -4.90
N TYR A 88 17.76 -0.16 -3.82
CA TYR A 88 18.02 -0.67 -2.47
C TYR A 88 17.51 -2.11 -2.29
N TYR A 89 16.24 -2.36 -2.59
CA TYR A 89 15.67 -3.69 -2.35
C TYR A 89 16.15 -4.74 -3.34
N ALA A 90 16.66 -4.35 -4.51
CA ALA A 90 17.32 -5.28 -5.42
C ALA A 90 18.70 -5.72 -4.89
N ALA A 91 19.44 -4.84 -4.21
CA ALA A 91 20.80 -5.10 -3.72
C ALA A 91 20.82 -5.67 -2.30
N GLU A 92 20.17 -5.01 -1.36
CA GLU A 92 20.31 -5.29 0.08
C GLU A 92 19.02 -5.75 0.76
N GLY A 93 17.86 -5.30 0.28
CA GLY A 93 16.58 -5.55 0.93
C GLY A 93 16.18 -7.03 0.96
N SER A 94 16.58 -7.81 -0.03
CA SER A 94 16.34 -9.26 -0.07
C SER A 94 17.19 -10.05 0.93
N SER A 95 18.27 -9.45 1.46
CA SER A 95 19.15 -10.10 2.44
C SER A 95 18.60 -10.03 3.88
N THR A 96 17.72 -9.08 4.18
CA THR A 96 17.16 -8.91 5.53
C THR A 96 16.25 -10.08 5.90
N PHE A 97 15.33 -10.42 5.02
CA PHE A 97 14.49 -11.62 5.15
C PHE A 97 14.50 -12.39 3.82
N PRO A 98 15.51 -13.25 3.58
CA PRO A 98 15.65 -13.97 2.31
C PRO A 98 14.45 -14.87 1.96
N ARG A 99 13.69 -15.29 2.98
CA ARG A 99 12.47 -16.10 2.84
C ARG A 99 11.18 -15.28 2.94
N GLY A 100 11.28 -13.96 2.90
CA GLY A 100 10.17 -13.04 3.13
C GLY A 100 9.96 -12.66 4.59
N LEU A 101 9.02 -11.75 4.82
CA LEU A 101 8.71 -11.23 6.15
C LEU A 101 8.15 -12.35 7.05
N PRO A 102 8.70 -12.58 8.26
CA PRO A 102 8.13 -13.51 9.23
C PRO A 102 6.68 -13.14 9.57
N GLU A 103 5.81 -14.14 9.71
CA GLU A 103 4.38 -13.94 10.02
C GLU A 103 4.19 -13.08 11.30
N ALA A 104 5.03 -13.30 12.31
CA ALA A 104 4.98 -12.55 13.57
C ALA A 104 5.22 -11.03 13.40
N LEU A 105 5.83 -10.62 12.29
CA LEU A 105 6.09 -9.21 11.95
C LEU A 105 5.04 -8.63 10.98
N LEU A 106 4.20 -9.47 10.38
CA LEU A 106 3.14 -9.02 9.49
C LEU A 106 1.91 -8.55 10.28
N ARG A 107 1.62 -7.26 10.24
CA ARG A 107 0.56 -6.65 11.06
C ARG A 107 -0.31 -5.71 10.24
N LYS A 108 -1.63 -5.77 10.49
CA LYS A 108 -2.60 -4.79 9.98
C LYS A 108 -2.20 -3.37 10.43
N GLY A 109 -2.35 -2.39 9.54
CA GLY A 109 -2.06 -0.98 9.79
C GLY A 109 -0.57 -0.62 9.70
N HIS A 110 0.30 -1.58 9.38
CA HIS A 110 1.73 -1.33 9.20
C HIS A 110 2.10 -1.17 7.73
N TYR A 111 3.17 -0.38 7.51
CA TYR A 111 3.69 -0.08 6.18
C TYR A 111 4.91 -0.96 5.89
N TYR A 112 4.92 -1.51 4.68
CA TYR A 112 5.98 -2.39 4.18
C TYR A 112 6.44 -1.96 2.80
N ALA A 113 7.60 -2.46 2.37
CA ALA A 113 7.97 -2.51 0.98
C ALA A 113 7.43 -3.82 0.38
N GLY A 114 6.61 -3.72 -0.65
CA GLY A 114 6.00 -4.86 -1.32
C GLY A 114 6.55 -5.04 -2.72
N TYR A 115 6.99 -6.24 -3.05
CA TYR A 115 7.45 -6.61 -4.39
C TYR A 115 6.28 -7.18 -5.19
N HIS A 116 5.80 -6.41 -6.16
CA HIS A 116 4.62 -6.77 -6.93
C HIS A 116 4.94 -7.63 -8.16
N SER A 117 3.91 -8.20 -8.78
CA SER A 117 4.02 -9.09 -9.95
C SER A 117 4.68 -8.46 -11.18
N ASP A 118 4.66 -7.14 -11.30
CA ASP A 118 5.38 -6.36 -12.31
C ASP A 118 6.88 -6.20 -12.02
N LYS A 119 7.36 -6.83 -10.94
CA LYS A 119 8.75 -6.82 -10.48
C LYS A 119 9.24 -5.45 -9.99
N ILE A 120 8.33 -4.67 -9.45
CA ILE A 120 8.60 -3.34 -8.88
C ILE A 120 8.30 -3.35 -7.37
N TRP A 121 9.14 -2.68 -6.59
CA TRP A 121 8.93 -2.45 -5.17
C TRP A 121 8.06 -1.22 -4.95
N TYR A 122 7.08 -1.33 -4.08
CA TYR A 122 6.13 -0.28 -3.74
C TYR A 122 6.04 -0.10 -2.23
N ARG A 123 5.65 1.09 -1.78
CA ARG A 123 5.20 1.28 -0.39
C ARG A 123 3.77 0.78 -0.29
N VAL A 124 3.52 -0.14 0.64
CA VAL A 124 2.19 -0.71 0.85
C VAL A 124 1.77 -0.64 2.31
N LEU A 125 0.48 -0.46 2.55
CA LEU A 125 -0.17 -0.52 3.86
C LEU A 125 -0.96 -1.82 3.96
N VAL A 126 -0.67 -2.66 4.95
CA VAL A 126 -1.43 -3.88 5.19
C VAL A 126 -2.81 -3.54 5.76
N GLN A 127 -3.86 -3.84 5.00
CA GLN A 127 -5.25 -3.62 5.36
C GLN A 127 -5.81 -4.75 6.22
N LYS A 128 -5.47 -5.99 5.85
CA LYS A 128 -5.95 -7.19 6.52
C LYS A 128 -4.94 -8.32 6.32
N VAL A 129 -4.66 -9.06 7.38
CA VAL A 129 -3.93 -10.33 7.31
C VAL A 129 -4.95 -11.46 7.18
N GLN A 130 -4.81 -12.27 6.12
CA GLN A 130 -5.72 -13.36 5.81
C GLN A 130 -5.01 -14.71 6.03
N GLY A 131 -4.90 -15.12 7.31
CA GLY A 131 -4.12 -16.29 7.69
C GLY A 131 -2.61 -16.12 7.46
N PRO A 132 -1.83 -17.19 7.56
CA PRO A 132 -0.37 -17.10 7.51
C PRO A 132 0.21 -16.84 6.12
N LEU A 133 -0.59 -16.95 5.07
CA LEU A 133 -0.11 -16.98 3.69
C LEU A 133 -0.40 -15.72 2.87
N MET A 134 -1.26 -14.81 3.33
CA MET A 134 -1.71 -13.72 2.47
C MET A 134 -2.12 -12.48 3.25
N ALA A 135 -1.81 -11.31 2.71
CA ALA A 135 -2.26 -10.01 3.20
C ALA A 135 -2.93 -9.19 2.09
N SER A 136 -4.05 -8.56 2.42
CA SER A 136 -4.61 -7.50 1.61
C SER A 136 -3.85 -6.21 1.87
N VAL A 137 -3.39 -5.56 0.82
CA VAL A 137 -2.56 -4.36 0.89
C VAL A 137 -3.15 -3.22 0.06
N TYR A 138 -2.83 -1.99 0.46
CA TYR A 138 -3.10 -0.77 -0.28
C TYR A 138 -1.78 -0.14 -0.72
N PHE A 139 -1.63 0.15 -2.00
CA PHE A 139 -0.47 0.80 -2.60
C PHE A 139 -0.57 2.30 -2.37
N VAL A 140 0.08 2.78 -1.33
CA VAL A 140 -0.15 4.12 -0.77
C VAL A 140 0.23 5.28 -1.69
N ASP A 141 0.98 5.02 -2.74
CA ASP A 141 1.38 6.05 -3.70
C ASP A 141 0.59 6.00 -5.01
N TYR A 142 -0.17 4.92 -5.25
CA TYR A 142 -0.88 4.70 -6.52
C TYR A 142 -2.39 4.51 -6.37
N GLY A 143 -2.87 4.19 -5.15
CA GLY A 143 -4.30 4.05 -4.85
C GLY A 143 -4.88 2.67 -5.15
N LEU A 144 -4.06 1.71 -5.55
CA LEU A 144 -4.49 0.36 -5.91
C LEU A 144 -4.61 -0.53 -4.66
N TYR A 145 -5.50 -1.50 -4.73
CA TYR A 145 -5.57 -2.60 -3.77
C TYR A 145 -5.00 -3.88 -4.36
N GLY A 146 -4.37 -4.70 -3.54
CA GLY A 146 -3.81 -5.98 -3.98
C GLY A 146 -3.72 -7.01 -2.87
N MET A 147 -3.30 -8.20 -3.27
CA MET A 147 -3.00 -9.30 -2.36
C MET A 147 -1.52 -9.62 -2.47
N MET A 148 -0.84 -9.79 -1.35
CA MET A 148 0.58 -10.10 -1.31
C MET A 148 0.87 -11.24 -0.33
N LEU A 149 1.85 -12.06 -0.67
CA LEU A 149 2.41 -13.08 0.22
C LEU A 149 3.41 -12.43 1.18
N PRO A 150 3.63 -12.97 2.39
CA PRO A 150 4.70 -12.52 3.27
C PRO A 150 6.09 -12.55 2.61
N SER A 151 6.32 -13.49 1.67
CA SER A 151 7.56 -13.59 0.90
C SER A 151 7.80 -12.42 -0.06
N GLU A 152 6.75 -11.67 -0.40
CA GLU A 152 6.79 -10.49 -1.26
C GLU A 152 6.93 -9.19 -0.47
N LEU A 153 6.97 -9.29 0.88
CA LEU A 153 7.05 -8.13 1.77
C LEU A 153 8.40 -8.05 2.46
N GLN A 154 8.88 -6.82 2.62
CA GLN A 154 10.08 -6.47 3.38
C GLN A 154 9.77 -5.27 4.29
N PRO A 155 10.56 -5.04 5.35
CA PRO A 155 10.42 -3.82 6.15
C PRO A 155 10.56 -2.57 5.30
N LEU A 156 9.69 -1.58 5.55
CA LEU A 156 9.83 -0.27 4.93
C LEU A 156 10.82 0.56 5.75
N TRP A 157 12.03 0.75 5.22
CA TRP A 157 13.10 1.47 5.89
C TRP A 157 12.77 2.95 6.09
N GLN A 158 13.33 3.55 7.16
CA GLN A 158 13.05 4.93 7.58
C GLN A 158 13.28 5.96 6.48
N ARG A 159 14.31 5.78 5.63
CA ARG A 159 14.59 6.67 4.52
C ARG A 159 13.46 6.75 3.49
N PHE A 160 12.70 5.67 3.30
CA PHE A 160 11.55 5.60 2.40
C PHE A 160 10.24 6.07 3.04
N ARG A 161 10.27 6.48 4.32
CA ARG A 161 9.10 6.93 5.07
C ARG A 161 8.96 8.46 5.13
N ARG A 162 9.89 9.21 4.53
CA ARG A 162 9.93 10.69 4.60
C ARG A 162 8.93 11.36 3.65
N LEU A 163 8.80 10.80 2.42
CA LEU A 163 7.85 11.32 1.44
C LEU A 163 6.42 11.02 1.93
N PRO A 164 5.51 12.02 1.96
CA PRO A 164 4.11 11.78 2.21
C PRO A 164 3.51 10.73 1.29
N VAL A 165 2.41 10.11 1.70
CA VAL A 165 1.58 9.27 0.84
C VAL A 165 1.14 10.08 -0.37
N GLN A 166 1.31 9.53 -1.58
CA GLN A 166 1.08 10.26 -2.83
C GLN A 166 -0.29 9.99 -3.45
N ALA A 167 -0.93 8.85 -3.12
CA ALA A 167 -2.29 8.55 -3.56
C ALA A 167 -3.30 9.30 -2.71
N ILE A 168 -4.04 10.19 -3.33
CA ILE A 168 -5.08 11.00 -2.68
C ILE A 168 -6.43 10.52 -3.18
N HIS A 169 -7.31 10.16 -2.25
CA HIS A 169 -8.65 9.68 -2.57
C HIS A 169 -9.59 10.85 -2.85
N ALA A 170 -10.45 10.73 -3.86
CA ALA A 170 -11.37 11.78 -4.26
C ALA A 170 -12.71 11.29 -4.79
N SER A 171 -13.64 12.22 -4.88
CA SER A 171 -14.91 12.08 -5.57
C SER A 171 -15.17 13.28 -6.50
N LEU A 172 -15.86 13.01 -7.62
CA LEU A 172 -16.29 14.04 -8.55
C LEU A 172 -17.48 14.82 -7.94
N ALA A 173 -17.39 16.14 -7.99
CA ALA A 173 -18.43 16.99 -7.45
C ALA A 173 -19.66 17.07 -8.38
N GLY A 174 -20.86 17.05 -7.80
CA GLY A 174 -22.09 17.30 -8.56
C GLY A 174 -22.58 16.14 -9.41
N VAL A 175 -22.05 14.93 -9.18
CA VAL A 175 -22.46 13.73 -9.91
C VAL A 175 -22.93 12.67 -8.91
N GLU A 176 -24.13 12.15 -9.13
CA GLU A 176 -24.77 11.11 -8.31
C GLU A 176 -25.19 9.95 -9.22
N PRO A 177 -25.21 8.70 -8.74
CA PRO A 177 -25.74 7.60 -9.51
C PRO A 177 -27.26 7.77 -9.74
N LEU A 178 -27.75 7.34 -10.90
CA LEU A 178 -29.18 7.37 -11.20
C LEU A 178 -30.00 6.40 -10.31
N HIS A 179 -29.35 5.37 -9.77
CA HIS A 179 -29.90 4.38 -8.88
C HIS A 179 -29.15 4.41 -7.53
N GLU A 180 -29.37 3.43 -6.67
CA GLU A 180 -28.68 3.35 -5.37
C GLU A 180 -27.15 3.23 -5.53
N GLU A 181 -26.69 2.58 -6.60
CA GLU A 181 -25.27 2.34 -6.87
C GLU A 181 -24.92 2.63 -8.34
N TRP A 182 -23.65 2.85 -8.59
CA TRP A 182 -23.09 2.99 -9.95
C TRP A 182 -23.17 1.65 -10.69
N THR A 183 -23.75 1.65 -11.87
CA THR A 183 -23.76 0.47 -12.73
C THR A 183 -22.35 0.14 -13.23
N PRO A 184 -22.04 -1.13 -13.57
CA PRO A 184 -20.74 -1.50 -14.14
C PRO A 184 -20.38 -0.69 -15.41
N LYS A 185 -21.39 -0.32 -16.21
CA LYS A 185 -21.21 0.44 -17.44
C LYS A 185 -20.80 1.89 -17.15
N GLU A 186 -21.44 2.54 -16.18
CA GLU A 186 -21.05 3.87 -15.69
C GLU A 186 -19.63 3.88 -15.11
N CYS A 187 -19.27 2.87 -14.32
CA CYS A 187 -17.92 2.72 -13.76
C CYS A 187 -16.86 2.61 -14.86
N ILE A 188 -17.11 1.78 -15.89
CA ILE A 188 -16.21 1.62 -17.04
C ILE A 188 -16.10 2.94 -17.82
N THR A 189 -17.23 3.58 -18.10
CA THR A 189 -17.28 4.87 -18.81
C THR A 189 -16.48 5.94 -18.09
N PHE A 190 -16.65 6.06 -16.76
CA PHE A 190 -15.87 7.02 -15.98
C PHE A 190 -14.38 6.71 -16.03
N ARG A 191 -14.00 5.45 -15.85
CA ARG A 191 -12.59 5.01 -15.93
C ARG A 191 -11.96 5.36 -17.28
N GLU A 192 -12.64 5.14 -18.39
CA GLU A 192 -12.16 5.48 -19.73
C GLU A 192 -11.94 6.98 -19.93
N ILE A 193 -12.78 7.80 -19.29
CA ILE A 193 -12.65 9.25 -19.35
C ILE A 193 -11.41 9.72 -18.59
N VAL A 194 -11.16 9.19 -17.36
CA VAL A 194 -10.21 9.83 -16.43
C VAL A 194 -8.91 9.07 -16.20
N ASN A 195 -8.88 7.74 -16.33
CA ASN A 195 -7.75 6.95 -15.87
C ASN A 195 -6.45 7.24 -16.62
N GLY A 196 -5.37 7.47 -15.89
CA GLY A 196 -4.05 7.77 -16.43
C GLY A 196 -3.86 9.18 -16.98
N LYS A 197 -4.92 10.00 -17.03
CA LYS A 197 -4.89 11.36 -17.58
C LYS A 197 -4.59 12.43 -16.52
N ILE A 198 -4.18 13.60 -17.01
CA ILE A 198 -3.91 14.79 -16.21
C ILE A 198 -5.06 15.77 -16.39
N PHE A 199 -5.50 16.37 -15.29
CA PHE A 199 -6.58 17.34 -15.25
C PHE A 199 -6.19 18.53 -14.35
N LEU A 200 -6.78 19.67 -14.63
CA LEU A 200 -6.88 20.75 -13.68
C LEU A 200 -8.07 20.47 -12.75
N ALA A 201 -7.80 20.19 -11.47
CA ALA A 201 -8.83 19.89 -10.48
C ALA A 201 -9.21 21.13 -9.71
N ARG A 202 -10.50 21.45 -9.63
CA ARG A 202 -11.04 22.47 -8.75
C ARG A 202 -11.61 21.83 -7.48
N VAL A 203 -10.93 22.02 -6.36
CA VAL A 203 -11.38 21.48 -5.06
C VAL A 203 -12.61 22.21 -4.56
N ARG A 204 -13.67 21.47 -4.24
CA ARG A 204 -14.95 21.96 -3.71
C ARG A 204 -15.09 21.74 -2.22
N GLY A 205 -14.47 20.69 -1.70
CA GLY A 205 -14.53 20.33 -0.30
C GLY A 205 -13.55 19.25 0.06
N LYS A 206 -13.43 18.96 1.35
CA LYS A 206 -12.63 17.85 1.88
C LYS A 206 -13.29 17.27 3.11
N ARG A 207 -13.01 16.01 3.38
CA ARG A 207 -13.44 15.25 4.55
C ARG A 207 -12.35 14.27 4.95
N PRO A 208 -12.37 13.70 6.18
CA PRO A 208 -11.47 12.59 6.52
C PRO A 208 -11.69 11.40 5.56
N ASP A 209 -10.60 10.79 5.12
CA ASP A 209 -10.68 9.56 4.34
C ASP A 209 -10.82 8.37 5.28
N THR A 210 -11.93 7.65 5.16
CA THR A 210 -12.25 6.45 5.96
C THR A 210 -12.10 5.15 5.18
N THR A 211 -11.70 5.22 3.91
CA THR A 211 -11.70 4.09 2.97
C THR A 211 -10.34 3.43 2.86
N THR A 212 -9.28 4.23 2.69
CA THR A 212 -7.93 3.72 2.41
C THR A 212 -7.22 3.18 3.65
N GLY A 213 -7.70 3.51 4.86
CA GLY A 213 -7.06 3.15 6.12
C GLY A 213 -5.73 3.88 6.37
N VAL A 214 -5.37 4.83 5.53
CA VAL A 214 -4.22 5.72 5.75
C VAL A 214 -4.59 6.73 6.84
N HIS A 215 -3.77 6.79 7.89
CA HIS A 215 -4.02 7.66 9.03
C HIS A 215 -3.96 9.14 8.62
N ASP A 216 -4.95 9.93 9.09
CA ASP A 216 -5.08 11.37 8.83
C ASP A 216 -5.15 11.76 7.33
N ALA A 217 -5.43 10.81 6.43
CA ALA A 217 -5.66 11.12 5.03
C ALA A 217 -6.96 11.90 4.83
N GLU A 218 -6.94 12.78 3.82
CA GLU A 218 -8.10 13.57 3.42
C GLU A 218 -8.67 13.02 2.10
N HIS A 219 -10.00 12.95 2.03
CA HIS A 219 -10.76 12.70 0.80
C HIS A 219 -11.20 14.04 0.23
N LEU A 220 -10.87 14.31 -1.04
CA LEU A 220 -11.22 15.55 -1.70
C LEU A 220 -12.47 15.40 -2.57
N VAL A 221 -13.34 16.42 -2.56
CA VAL A 221 -14.47 16.55 -3.48
C VAL A 221 -14.09 17.61 -4.52
N MET A 222 -14.09 17.28 -5.81
CA MET A 222 -13.56 18.15 -6.85
C MET A 222 -14.27 18.03 -8.20
N ASN A 223 -14.18 19.10 -8.99
CA ASN A 223 -14.43 19.03 -10.42
C ASN A 223 -13.11 18.77 -11.14
N LEU A 224 -13.15 18.03 -12.25
CA LEU A 224 -12.00 17.77 -13.11
C LEU A 224 -12.22 18.51 -14.44
N VAL A 225 -11.21 19.25 -14.87
CA VAL A 225 -11.24 20.05 -16.10
C VAL A 225 -10.15 19.51 -17.04
N ASP A 226 -10.55 19.03 -18.21
CA ASP A 226 -9.62 18.72 -19.29
C ASP A 226 -9.32 20.03 -20.03
N THR A 227 -8.08 20.50 -19.92
CA THR A 227 -7.64 21.77 -20.53
C THR A 227 -7.15 21.47 -21.96
N ALA A 228 -8.06 21.47 -22.91
CA ALA A 228 -7.73 21.31 -24.32
C ALA A 228 -7.55 22.68 -25.02
N PRO A 229 -6.76 22.75 -26.12
CA PRO A 229 -6.61 23.98 -26.89
C PRO A 229 -7.92 24.55 -27.44
N GLU A 230 -8.92 23.70 -27.60
CA GLU A 230 -10.26 24.04 -28.16
C GLU A 230 -11.22 24.56 -27.09
N GLY A 231 -10.84 24.53 -25.83
CA GLY A 231 -11.62 24.98 -24.66
C GLY A 231 -11.60 24.00 -23.52
N ASP A 232 -11.89 24.50 -22.34
CA ASP A 232 -11.96 23.68 -21.12
C ASP A 232 -13.20 22.79 -21.12
N ILE A 233 -13.02 21.51 -20.86
CA ILE A 233 -14.09 20.51 -20.85
C ILE A 233 -14.23 19.99 -19.41
N LEU A 234 -15.43 20.10 -18.85
CA LEU A 234 -15.74 19.54 -17.53
C LEU A 234 -15.99 18.02 -17.64
N VAL A 235 -15.27 17.25 -16.85
CA VAL A 235 -15.39 15.78 -16.85
C VAL A 235 -16.79 15.34 -16.46
N GLU A 236 -17.44 16.03 -15.52
CA GLU A 236 -18.83 15.74 -15.12
C GLU A 236 -19.84 15.91 -16.28
N GLU A 237 -19.63 16.87 -17.19
CA GLU A 237 -20.49 17.08 -18.36
C GLU A 237 -20.30 15.94 -19.37
N VAL A 238 -19.05 15.62 -19.72
CA VAL A 238 -18.73 14.50 -20.62
C VAL A 238 -19.23 13.17 -20.09
N PHE A 239 -19.13 12.97 -18.78
CA PHE A 239 -19.62 11.75 -18.14
C PHE A 239 -21.14 11.66 -18.20
N ALA A 240 -21.86 12.75 -17.89
CA ALA A 240 -23.32 12.81 -17.96
C ALA A 240 -23.83 12.57 -19.39
N GLU A 241 -23.21 13.21 -20.40
CA GLU A 241 -23.55 13.00 -21.81
C GLU A 241 -23.34 11.54 -22.25
N ARG A 242 -22.21 10.92 -21.88
CA ARG A 242 -21.95 9.51 -22.20
C ARG A 242 -22.90 8.57 -21.50
N CYS A 243 -23.26 8.83 -20.24
CA CYS A 243 -24.24 8.03 -19.51
C CYS A 243 -25.67 8.16 -20.07
N ALA A 244 -26.04 9.30 -20.65
CA ALA A 244 -27.32 9.47 -21.31
C ALA A 244 -27.48 8.63 -22.59
N LEU A 245 -26.38 8.10 -23.15
CA LEU A 245 -26.35 7.21 -24.29
C LEU A 245 -26.32 5.71 -23.89
N LEU A 246 -26.31 5.39 -22.60
CA LEU A 246 -26.25 4.02 -22.08
C LEU A 246 -27.63 3.41 -21.87
#